data_0e23cc9c5dd1d4ab49674d205ec629be
#
_entry.id   0e23cc9c5dd1d4ab49674d205ec629be
#
_cell.length_a   1.000
_cell.length_b   1.000
_cell.length_c   1.000
_cell.angle_alpha   90.00
_cell.angle_beta   90.00
_cell.angle_gamma   90.00
#
_symmetry.space_group_name_H-M   'P 1'
#
loop_
_entity.id
_entity.type
_entity.pdbx_description
1 polymer ?
#
loop_
_entity_poly.entity_id
_entity_poly.type
_entity_poly.pdbx_seq_one_letter_code
_entity_poly.pdbx_strand_id
1 'polypeptide(L)'
;HGHHRRQRQMCIRDSDEAMHPLTIMVTGLYGKELPNQNGAPLRLIVPWKYGFKSAKAIVNIKFVEKMPISSWMNASPKEYGFYSNVNPNVSHPRWSQATERVIGENIYSPRIKTVMFNGYGDEVASLYDGMDLRKNF
;
A
#
# COMPACT_ATOMS: atom_id res chain seq x y z
N HIS A 1 -22.23 -24.72 -7.70
CA HIS A 1 -20.80 -24.52 -7.56
C HIS A 1 -20.54 -23.13 -7.01
N GLY A 2 -20.38 -23.01 -5.67
CA GLY A 2 -20.06 -21.77 -5.02
C GLY A 2 -18.61 -21.38 -5.35
N HIS A 3 -18.44 -20.38 -6.22
CA HIS A 3 -17.18 -19.68 -6.29
C HIS A 3 -16.98 -18.97 -4.96
N HIS A 4 -16.21 -19.58 -4.04
CA HIS A 4 -15.66 -18.85 -2.91
C HIS A 4 -14.74 -17.76 -3.48
N ARG A 5 -15.28 -16.55 -3.65
CA ARG A 5 -14.47 -15.36 -3.83
C ARG A 5 -13.57 -15.29 -2.60
N ARG A 6 -12.30 -15.67 -2.76
CA ARG A 6 -11.32 -15.43 -1.72
C ARG A 6 -11.32 -13.94 -1.45
N GLN A 7 -11.87 -13.56 -0.30
CA GLN A 7 -11.82 -12.18 0.15
C GLN A 7 -10.35 -11.80 0.26
N ARG A 8 -9.92 -10.82 -0.51
CA ARG A 8 -8.57 -10.27 -0.38
C ARG A 8 -8.49 -9.51 0.93
N GLN A 9 -7.76 -10.07 1.87
CA GLN A 9 -7.49 -9.40 3.13
C GLN A 9 -6.30 -8.49 2.94
N MET A 10 -6.50 -7.20 3.18
CA MET A 10 -5.43 -6.21 3.26
C MET A 10 -5.24 -5.87 4.72
N CYS A 11 -3.98 -5.88 5.16
CA CYS A 11 -3.64 -5.60 6.53
C CYS A 11 -2.96 -4.24 6.61
N ILE A 12 -3.58 -3.32 7.35
CA ILE A 12 -2.91 -2.15 7.89
C ILE A 12 -2.46 -2.55 9.29
N ARG A 13 -1.22 -2.27 9.62
CA ARG A 13 -0.56 -2.89 10.75
C ARG A 13 -1.19 -2.58 12.10
N ASP A 14 -1.24 -1.32 12.46
CA ASP A 14 -1.61 -0.89 13.79
C ASP A 14 -2.46 0.38 13.75
N SER A 15 -2.89 0.79 14.93
CA SER A 15 -3.69 1.99 15.09
C SER A 15 -2.96 3.26 14.67
N ASP A 16 -1.64 3.33 14.81
CA ASP A 16 -0.87 4.53 14.46
C ASP A 16 -0.87 4.77 12.95
N GLU A 17 -0.68 3.74 12.14
CA GLU A 17 -0.80 3.84 10.67
C GLU A 17 -2.25 4.09 10.24
N ALA A 18 -3.21 3.37 10.83
CA ALA A 18 -4.62 3.51 10.49
C ALA A 18 -5.21 4.86 10.87
N MET A 19 -4.74 5.44 11.96
CA MET A 19 -5.21 6.74 12.48
C MET A 19 -4.38 7.93 11.99
N HIS A 20 -3.36 7.68 11.18
CA HIS A 20 -2.51 8.76 10.67
C HIS A 20 -3.33 9.69 9.76
N PRO A 21 -3.13 11.04 9.83
CA PRO A 21 -3.88 12.00 9.03
C PRO A 21 -3.79 11.81 7.51
N LEU A 22 -2.72 11.18 7.01
CA LEU A 22 -2.55 10.87 5.59
C LEU A 22 -3.26 9.58 5.14
N THR A 23 -3.76 8.79 6.07
CA THR A 23 -4.57 7.60 5.76
C THR A 23 -5.99 8.02 5.46
N ILE A 24 -6.45 7.78 4.24
CA ILE A 24 -7.71 8.32 3.72
C ILE A 24 -8.63 7.19 3.25
N MET A 25 -9.90 7.25 3.71
CA MET A 25 -10.99 6.45 3.17
C MET A 25 -11.70 7.25 2.08
N VAL A 26 -11.84 6.67 0.90
CA VAL A 26 -12.35 7.34 -0.29
C VAL A 26 -13.62 6.70 -0.79
N THR A 27 -14.65 7.51 -0.99
CA THR A 27 -15.97 7.10 -1.51
C THR A 27 -16.29 7.69 -2.88
N GLY A 28 -15.50 8.64 -3.34
CA GLY A 28 -15.75 9.34 -4.61
C GLY A 28 -14.49 9.76 -5.34
N LEU A 29 -14.64 10.13 -6.59
CA LEU A 29 -13.59 10.60 -7.47
C LEU A 29 -14.13 11.70 -8.40
N TYR A 30 -13.45 12.84 -8.47
CA TYR A 30 -13.86 13.98 -9.30
C TYR A 30 -15.34 14.42 -9.08
N GLY A 31 -15.78 14.45 -7.82
CA GLY A 31 -17.13 14.88 -7.46
C GLY A 31 -18.23 13.86 -7.74
N LYS A 32 -17.89 12.62 -8.09
CA LYS A 32 -18.82 11.52 -8.36
C LYS A 32 -18.50 10.32 -7.49
N GLU A 33 -19.44 9.38 -7.36
CA GLU A 33 -19.19 8.09 -6.71
C GLU A 33 -18.05 7.35 -7.40
N LEU A 34 -17.32 6.53 -6.62
CA LEU A 34 -16.24 5.70 -7.16
C LEU A 34 -16.79 4.74 -8.22
N PRO A 35 -16.22 4.68 -9.43
CA PRO A 35 -16.43 3.57 -10.33
C PRO A 35 -15.97 2.24 -9.74
N ASN A 36 -16.59 1.13 -10.15
CA ASN A 36 -16.22 -0.20 -9.66
C ASN A 36 -14.74 -0.53 -9.86
N GLN A 37 -14.18 -0.20 -11.02
CA GLN A 37 -12.75 -0.41 -11.31
C GLN A 37 -11.82 0.40 -10.40
N ASN A 38 -12.29 1.52 -9.86
CA ASN A 38 -11.51 2.41 -8.99
C ASN A 38 -11.66 2.06 -7.51
N GLY A 39 -12.49 1.10 -7.17
CA GLY A 39 -12.58 0.54 -5.84
C GLY A 39 -13.87 0.83 -5.07
N ALA A 40 -15.00 1.01 -5.76
CA ALA A 40 -16.30 1.14 -5.10
C ALA A 40 -16.61 -0.11 -4.24
N PRO A 41 -17.35 0.02 -3.14
CA PRO A 41 -17.98 1.25 -2.62
C PRO A 41 -17.03 2.15 -1.82
N LEU A 42 -15.97 1.60 -1.27
CA LEU A 42 -15.02 2.26 -0.39
C LEU A 42 -13.62 1.76 -0.67
N ARG A 43 -12.67 2.66 -0.78
CA ARG A 43 -11.25 2.31 -0.88
C ARG A 43 -10.41 3.05 0.14
N LEU A 44 -9.27 2.45 0.47
CA LEU A 44 -8.24 3.03 1.31
C LEU A 44 -7.14 3.63 0.45
N ILE A 45 -6.58 4.75 0.89
CA ILE A 45 -5.34 5.32 0.34
C ILE A 45 -4.36 5.53 1.48
N VAL A 46 -3.17 4.95 1.31
CA VAL A 46 -2.03 5.12 2.21
C VAL A 46 -0.84 5.58 1.35
N PRO A 47 -0.64 6.89 1.19
CA PRO A 47 0.20 7.45 0.13
C PRO A 47 1.69 7.15 0.26
N TRP A 48 2.18 6.79 1.44
CA TRP A 48 3.59 6.47 1.66
C TRP A 48 3.93 4.98 1.49
N LYS A 49 2.93 4.16 1.17
CA LYS A 49 3.08 2.71 0.92
C LYS A 49 2.91 2.38 -0.55
N TYR A 50 3.42 1.22 -0.94
CA TYR A 50 3.13 0.70 -2.28
C TYR A 50 1.64 0.46 -2.50
N GLY A 51 1.18 0.64 -3.73
CA GLY A 51 -0.23 0.69 -4.08
C GLY A 51 -1.07 -0.53 -3.67
N PHE A 52 -0.47 -1.72 -3.56
CA PHE A 52 -1.21 -2.90 -3.12
C PHE A 52 -1.66 -2.85 -1.65
N LYS A 53 -1.10 -1.93 -0.85
CA LYS A 53 -1.54 -1.68 0.53
C LYS A 53 -2.77 -0.77 0.60
N SER A 54 -3.16 -0.17 -0.49
CA SER A 54 -4.37 0.65 -0.62
C SER A 54 -5.55 -0.22 -1.07
N ALA A 55 -6.23 -0.82 -0.11
CA ALA A 55 -7.33 -1.75 -0.37
C ALA A 55 -8.47 -1.12 -1.16
N LYS A 56 -9.06 -1.88 -2.09
CA LYS A 56 -10.20 -1.49 -2.90
C LYS A 56 -11.42 -2.36 -2.58
N ALA A 57 -12.61 -1.83 -2.88
CA ALA A 57 -13.88 -2.54 -2.73
C ALA A 57 -14.06 -3.11 -1.31
N ILE A 58 -13.82 -2.27 -0.32
CA ILE A 58 -13.90 -2.64 1.09
C ILE A 58 -15.36 -2.86 1.46
N VAL A 59 -15.67 -4.03 2.00
CA VAL A 59 -16.99 -4.40 2.48
C VAL A 59 -17.00 -4.80 3.96
N ASN A 60 -15.83 -5.00 4.53
CA ASN A 60 -15.69 -5.37 5.94
C ASN A 60 -14.33 -4.87 6.48
N ILE A 61 -14.32 -4.38 7.70
CA ILE A 61 -13.13 -3.95 8.44
C ILE A 61 -13.15 -4.65 9.78
N LYS A 62 -12.04 -5.35 10.11
CA LYS A 62 -11.87 -6.04 11.39
C LYS A 62 -10.64 -5.54 12.11
N PHE A 63 -10.78 -5.27 13.40
CA PHE A 63 -9.67 -5.04 14.30
C PHE A 63 -9.27 -6.38 14.96
N VAL A 64 -7.99 -6.71 14.89
CA VAL A 64 -7.47 -7.98 15.41
C VAL A 64 -6.22 -7.72 16.25
N GLU A 65 -6.01 -8.55 17.29
CA GLU A 65 -4.87 -8.38 18.20
C GLU A 65 -3.55 -8.87 17.62
N LYS A 66 -3.61 -9.87 16.74
CA LYS A 66 -2.42 -10.47 16.12
C LYS A 66 -2.28 -9.99 14.68
N MET A 67 -1.02 -9.78 14.25
CA MET A 67 -0.70 -9.46 12.87
C MET A 67 -1.25 -10.54 11.92
N PRO A 68 -2.21 -10.22 11.05
CA PRO A 68 -2.73 -11.18 10.09
C PRO A 68 -1.79 -11.32 8.89
N ILE A 69 -1.86 -12.46 8.22
CA ILE A 69 -1.16 -12.71 6.96
C ILE A 69 -2.12 -12.36 5.82
N SER A 70 -1.73 -11.39 4.99
CA SER A 70 -2.51 -11.03 3.81
C SER A 70 -2.42 -12.09 2.71
N SER A 71 -3.38 -12.05 1.77
CA SER A 71 -3.34 -12.94 0.59
C SER A 71 -2.05 -12.77 -0.22
N TRP A 72 -1.54 -11.55 -0.34
CA TRP A 72 -0.29 -11.26 -1.04
C TRP A 72 0.92 -11.83 -0.32
N MET A 73 1.02 -11.67 0.99
CA MET A 73 2.09 -12.23 1.81
C MET A 73 2.08 -13.77 1.75
N ASN A 74 0.90 -14.39 1.74
CA ASN A 74 0.78 -15.84 1.63
C ASN A 74 1.17 -16.36 0.25
N ALA A 75 0.85 -15.61 -0.80
CA ALA A 75 1.18 -15.99 -2.18
C ALA A 75 2.68 -15.83 -2.48
N SER A 76 3.31 -14.77 -1.97
CA SER A 76 4.70 -14.41 -2.30
C SER A 76 5.37 -13.66 -1.15
N PRO A 77 5.76 -14.34 -0.08
CA PRO A 77 6.24 -13.70 1.16
C PRO A 77 7.56 -12.94 1.00
N LYS A 78 8.35 -13.27 -0.02
CA LYS A 78 9.60 -12.56 -0.34
C LYS A 78 9.39 -11.26 -1.12
N GLU A 79 8.23 -11.12 -1.75
CA GLU A 79 7.89 -9.97 -2.59
C GLU A 79 6.99 -8.97 -1.88
N TYR A 80 6.06 -9.46 -1.06
CA TYR A 80 5.03 -8.66 -0.39
C TYR A 80 5.20 -8.70 1.12
N GLY A 81 5.78 -7.64 1.66
CA GLY A 81 5.93 -7.47 3.10
C GLY A 81 4.65 -6.97 3.77
N PHE A 82 4.67 -6.95 5.07
CA PHE A 82 3.55 -6.45 5.86
C PHE A 82 3.43 -4.93 5.79
N TYR A 83 4.55 -4.23 5.92
CA TYR A 83 4.58 -2.76 5.91
C TYR A 83 4.47 -2.18 4.51
N SER A 84 5.27 -2.66 3.60
CA SER A 84 5.36 -2.24 2.20
C SER A 84 5.40 -0.73 2.01
N ASN A 85 6.21 -0.08 2.83
CA ASN A 85 6.51 1.34 2.67
C ASN A 85 7.34 1.54 1.41
N VAL A 86 7.11 2.65 0.72
CA VAL A 86 7.95 3.02 -0.43
C VAL A 86 9.37 3.28 0.06
N ASN A 87 10.31 2.42 -0.36
CA ASN A 87 11.70 2.46 0.07
C ASN A 87 12.64 2.17 -1.10
N PRO A 88 13.36 3.19 -1.62
CA PRO A 88 14.28 3.01 -2.74
C PRO A 88 15.53 2.19 -2.37
N ASN A 89 15.82 2.01 -1.08
CA ASN A 89 16.99 1.28 -0.59
C ASN A 89 16.75 -0.22 -0.39
N VAL A 90 15.51 -0.67 -0.58
CA VAL A 90 15.13 -2.08 -0.50
C VAL A 90 14.63 -2.53 -1.85
N SER A 91 15.36 -3.45 -2.50
CA SER A 91 15.00 -3.95 -3.81
C SER A 91 13.92 -5.04 -3.71
N HIS A 92 13.02 -5.07 -4.70
CA HIS A 92 12.17 -6.21 -4.96
C HIS A 92 13.04 -7.39 -5.45
N PRO A 93 12.69 -8.67 -5.19
CA PRO A 93 13.47 -9.82 -5.66
C PRO A 93 13.70 -9.87 -7.17
N ARG A 94 12.81 -9.27 -7.96
CA ARG A 94 12.86 -9.31 -9.44
C ARG A 94 13.28 -8.00 -10.10
N TRP A 95 13.30 -6.89 -9.41
CA TRP A 95 13.69 -5.57 -9.95
C TRP A 95 14.15 -4.61 -8.86
N SER A 96 14.81 -3.54 -9.28
CA SER A 96 15.15 -2.42 -8.39
C SER A 96 13.97 -1.47 -8.21
N GLN A 97 13.75 -1.01 -6.99
CA GLN A 97 12.73 -0.01 -6.63
C GLN A 97 13.33 1.39 -6.43
N ALA A 98 14.58 1.59 -6.85
CA ALA A 98 15.28 2.86 -6.70
C ALA A 98 14.81 3.96 -7.66
N THR A 99 14.17 3.58 -8.76
CA THR A 99 13.65 4.51 -9.77
C THR A 99 12.22 4.16 -10.17
N GLU A 100 11.48 5.17 -10.63
CA GLU A 100 10.08 5.05 -11.03
C GLU A 100 9.78 5.85 -12.29
N ARG A 101 8.63 5.60 -12.89
CA ARG A 101 8.07 6.39 -14.00
C ARG A 101 6.80 7.08 -13.55
N VAL A 102 6.63 8.32 -13.99
CA VAL A 102 5.39 9.08 -13.77
C VAL A 102 4.31 8.56 -14.72
N ILE A 103 3.14 8.25 -14.19
CA ILE A 103 1.98 7.82 -14.98
C ILE A 103 1.49 8.97 -15.84
N GLY A 104 1.22 8.67 -17.10
CA GLY A 104 0.73 9.66 -18.08
C GLY A 104 1.82 10.36 -18.87
N GLU A 105 3.10 10.19 -18.53
CA GLU A 105 4.22 10.64 -19.35
C GLU A 105 4.50 9.67 -20.50
N ASN A 106 5.26 10.17 -21.50
CA ASN A 106 5.70 9.34 -22.62
C ASN A 106 6.60 8.20 -22.14
N ILE A 107 6.50 7.03 -22.78
CA ILE A 107 7.35 5.85 -22.48
C ILE A 107 8.85 6.14 -22.66
N TYR A 108 9.20 7.17 -23.43
CA TYR A 108 10.58 7.64 -23.63
C TYR A 108 11.04 8.65 -22.58
N SER A 109 10.15 9.09 -21.68
CA SER A 109 10.53 10.00 -20.60
C SER A 109 11.50 9.32 -19.64
N PRO A 110 12.54 10.03 -19.14
CA PRO A 110 13.49 9.47 -18.20
C PRO A 110 12.79 8.98 -16.91
N ARG A 111 13.29 7.90 -16.35
CA ARG A 111 12.89 7.48 -15.01
C ARG A 111 13.40 8.50 -13.98
N ILE A 112 12.61 8.74 -12.95
CA ILE A 112 12.98 9.58 -11.82
C ILE A 112 13.39 8.72 -10.62
N LYS A 113 14.15 9.28 -9.69
CA LYS A 113 14.50 8.61 -8.44
C LYS A 113 13.27 8.49 -7.56
N THR A 114 13.05 7.29 -7.03
CA THR A 114 12.01 7.06 -6.03
C THR A 114 12.41 7.70 -4.71
N VAL A 115 11.50 8.42 -4.09
CA VAL A 115 11.70 9.09 -2.80
C VAL A 115 11.22 8.21 -1.66
N MET A 116 11.99 8.14 -0.57
CA MET A 116 11.60 7.39 0.64
C MET A 116 10.23 7.82 1.14
N PHE A 117 9.39 6.85 1.51
CA PHE A 117 7.99 7.08 1.90
C PHE A 117 7.18 7.90 0.88
N ASN A 118 7.54 7.80 -0.39
CA ASN A 118 6.91 8.54 -1.48
C ASN A 118 6.89 10.08 -1.26
N GLY A 119 7.89 10.60 -0.57
CA GLY A 119 8.04 12.01 -0.22
C GLY A 119 7.40 12.45 1.10
N TYR A 120 6.74 11.56 1.83
CA TYR A 120 6.08 11.86 3.11
C TYR A 120 6.94 11.52 4.34
N GLY A 121 8.27 11.50 4.18
CA GLY A 121 9.19 11.14 5.26
C GLY A 121 9.04 11.98 6.52
N ASP A 122 8.86 13.30 6.37
CA ASP A 122 8.70 14.21 7.51
C ASP A 122 7.46 13.89 8.35
N GLU A 123 6.40 13.37 7.72
CA GLU A 123 5.13 13.07 8.36
C GLU A 123 5.06 11.66 8.95
N VAL A 124 5.76 10.69 8.35
CA VAL A 124 5.53 9.27 8.68
C VAL A 124 6.76 8.53 9.17
N ALA A 125 7.98 9.04 8.99
CA ALA A 125 9.20 8.31 9.35
C ALA A 125 9.25 7.93 10.83
N SER A 126 8.73 8.77 11.72
CA SER A 126 8.68 8.51 13.15
C SER A 126 7.87 7.28 13.55
N LEU A 127 6.91 6.85 12.74
CA LEU A 127 6.15 5.62 12.95
C LEU A 127 7.02 4.36 12.93
N TYR A 128 8.18 4.45 12.31
CA TYR A 128 9.09 3.33 12.05
C TYR A 128 10.43 3.47 12.76
N ASP A 129 10.53 4.38 13.72
CA ASP A 129 11.74 4.60 14.50
C ASP A 129 12.20 3.31 15.21
N GLY A 130 13.48 3.01 15.09
CA GLY A 130 14.07 1.81 15.65
C GLY A 130 13.77 0.50 14.91
N MET A 131 13.07 0.56 13.79
CA MET A 131 12.71 -0.60 12.98
C MET A 131 13.72 -0.83 11.85
N ASP A 132 14.18 -2.08 11.69
CA ASP A 132 14.95 -2.48 10.50
C ASP A 132 14.02 -2.66 9.30
N LEU A 133 14.01 -1.69 8.40
CA LEU A 133 13.13 -1.66 7.23
C LEU A 133 13.52 -2.66 6.13
N ARG A 134 14.68 -3.30 6.21
CA ARG A 134 15.06 -4.38 5.29
C ARG A 134 14.42 -5.70 5.70
N LYS A 135 14.29 -5.92 7.00
CA LYS A 135 13.61 -7.10 7.56
C LYS A 135 12.11 -6.91 7.60
N ASN A 136 11.66 -5.68 7.83
CA ASN A 136 10.27 -5.29 7.95
C ASN A 136 9.82 -4.50 6.71
N PHE A 137 9.93 -5.14 5.58
CA PHE A 137 9.46 -4.58 4.31
C PHE A 137 7.96 -4.80 4.06
#